data_8f24af8b68161efc0260dca00ccf1b05
#
_entry.id   8f24af8b68161efc0260dca00ccf1b05
#
_cell.length_a   1.000
_cell.length_b   1.000
_cell.length_c   1.000
_cell.angle_alpha   90.00
_cell.angle_beta   90.00
_cell.angle_gamma   90.00
#
_symmetry.space_group_name_H-M   'P 1'
#
loop_
_entity.id
_entity.type
_entity.pdbx_description
1 polymer ?
#
loop_
_entity_poly.entity_id
_entity_poly.type
_entity_poly.pdbx_seq_one_letter_code
_entity_poly.pdbx_strand_id
1 'polypeptide(L)'
;TAALIEIDRPPVNAINHDIRAGLVAALAAIAGDNEVERIILAGAGDIFAAGADAGEFGLPMVSPDLPAVVAALESAPVPVIAASRGACLGGGLELALACRWRIAAPTAQLGLPEVILGVVPGSGGTQRLPRLVGMKAALSLIPEGRSIRTAEALQIGLIDQQDDDPVAAALAVPRADLDARQPVSELPAP
;
A
#
# COMPACT_ATOMS: atom_id res chain seq x y z
N THR A 1 -17.05 -10.50 8.67
CA THR A 1 -17.02 -10.38 7.19
C THR A 1 -15.82 -9.58 6.72
N ALA A 2 -15.54 -9.52 5.39
CA ALA A 2 -14.47 -8.71 4.80
C ALA A 2 -15.06 -7.70 3.81
N ALA A 3 -14.54 -6.48 3.81
CA ALA A 3 -14.81 -5.48 2.78
C ALA A 3 -13.66 -5.47 1.76
N LEU A 4 -13.98 -5.41 0.48
CA LEU A 4 -13.01 -5.24 -0.60
C LEU A 4 -13.10 -3.81 -1.11
N ILE A 5 -11.97 -3.11 -1.12
CA ILE A 5 -11.80 -1.81 -1.77
C ILE A 5 -10.89 -2.02 -2.99
N GLU A 6 -11.38 -1.70 -4.17
CA GLU A 6 -10.59 -1.81 -5.40
C GLU A 6 -10.24 -0.43 -5.95
N ILE A 7 -8.97 -0.21 -6.22
CA ILE A 7 -8.48 0.95 -6.96
C ILE A 7 -8.72 0.64 -8.44
N ASP A 8 -9.70 1.32 -9.05
CA ASP A 8 -10.06 1.10 -10.46
C ASP A 8 -9.89 2.40 -11.26
N ARG A 9 -8.74 2.52 -11.90
CA ARG A 9 -8.43 3.63 -12.82
C ARG A 9 -7.46 3.17 -13.90
N PRO A 10 -7.97 2.48 -14.93
CA PRO A 10 -7.12 2.00 -16.01
C PRO A 10 -6.36 3.13 -16.72
N PRO A 11 -5.20 2.85 -17.34
CA PRO A 11 -4.64 1.50 -17.48
C PRO A 11 -3.76 1.04 -16.30
N VAL A 12 -3.36 1.92 -15.37
CA VAL A 12 -2.31 1.63 -14.38
C VAL A 12 -2.70 1.93 -12.93
N ASN A 13 -3.96 2.21 -12.68
CA ASN A 13 -4.48 2.55 -11.36
C ASN A 13 -3.70 3.70 -10.70
N ALA A 14 -3.36 4.75 -11.50
CA ALA A 14 -2.67 5.93 -10.99
C ALA A 14 -3.56 6.68 -9.99
N ILE A 15 -2.95 7.09 -8.87
CA ILE A 15 -3.65 7.67 -7.73
C ILE A 15 -3.81 9.18 -7.96
N ASN A 16 -4.95 9.57 -8.52
CA ASN A 16 -5.38 10.97 -8.64
C ASN A 16 -6.28 11.37 -7.47
N HIS A 17 -6.79 12.61 -7.51
CA HIS A 17 -7.71 13.13 -6.50
C HIS A 17 -8.96 12.25 -6.33
N ASP A 18 -9.58 11.78 -7.40
CA ASP A 18 -10.82 11.00 -7.32
C ASP A 18 -10.59 9.66 -6.61
N ILE A 19 -9.46 8.99 -6.90
CA ILE A 19 -9.04 7.77 -6.19
C ILE A 19 -8.80 8.06 -4.71
N ARG A 20 -8.11 9.17 -4.39
CA ARG A 20 -7.86 9.55 -2.99
C ARG A 20 -9.16 9.83 -2.23
N ALA A 21 -10.06 10.60 -2.83
CA ALA A 21 -11.37 10.90 -2.24
C ALA A 21 -12.23 9.64 -2.09
N GLY A 22 -12.23 8.76 -3.10
CA GLY A 22 -12.93 7.47 -3.08
C GLY A 22 -12.43 6.56 -1.96
N LEU A 23 -11.12 6.46 -1.76
CA LEU A 23 -10.52 5.65 -0.68
C LEU A 23 -10.95 6.16 0.69
N VAL A 24 -10.91 7.48 0.93
CA VAL A 24 -11.35 8.06 2.21
C VAL A 24 -12.85 7.82 2.43
N ALA A 25 -13.67 8.00 1.39
CA ALA A 25 -15.11 7.77 1.47
C ALA A 25 -15.45 6.29 1.75
N ALA A 26 -14.75 5.35 1.09
CA ALA A 26 -14.93 3.92 1.34
C ALA A 26 -14.55 3.53 2.77
N LEU A 27 -13.42 4.02 3.26
CA LEU A 27 -12.99 3.78 4.65
C LEU A 27 -14.00 4.34 5.67
N ALA A 28 -14.53 5.54 5.42
CA ALA A 28 -15.55 6.14 6.27
C ALA A 28 -16.86 5.35 6.29
N ALA A 29 -17.30 4.84 5.14
CA ALA A 29 -18.49 4.00 5.03
C ALA A 29 -18.33 2.69 5.81
N ILE A 30 -17.15 2.05 5.69
CA ILE A 30 -16.84 0.79 6.39
C ILE A 30 -16.73 1.01 7.91
N ALA A 31 -16.22 2.17 8.35
CA ALA A 31 -16.09 2.46 9.78
C ALA A 31 -17.42 2.44 10.56
N GLY A 32 -18.55 2.60 9.87
CA GLY A 32 -19.90 2.50 10.45
C GLY A 32 -20.49 1.08 10.44
N ASP A 33 -19.81 0.12 9.83
CA ASP A 33 -20.30 -1.25 9.67
C ASP A 33 -19.59 -2.23 10.63
N ASN A 34 -20.28 -2.58 11.71
CA ASN A 34 -19.75 -3.49 12.75
C ASN A 34 -19.61 -4.95 12.29
N GLU A 35 -20.15 -5.33 11.12
CA GLU A 35 -20.02 -6.68 10.56
C GLU A 35 -18.70 -6.86 9.79
N VAL A 36 -18.01 -5.78 9.46
CA VAL A 36 -16.72 -5.83 8.78
C VAL A 36 -15.60 -6.05 9.80
N GLU A 37 -14.84 -7.12 9.62
CA GLU A 37 -13.73 -7.51 10.51
C GLU A 37 -12.36 -7.19 9.90
N ARG A 38 -12.30 -7.02 8.59
CA ARG A 38 -11.08 -6.66 7.83
C ARG A 38 -11.42 -5.95 6.55
N ILE A 39 -10.48 -5.17 6.05
CA ILE A 39 -10.53 -4.54 4.73
C ILE A 39 -9.44 -5.15 3.87
N ILE A 40 -9.76 -5.47 2.63
CA ILE A 40 -8.79 -5.87 1.61
C ILE A 40 -8.69 -4.71 0.63
N LEU A 41 -7.49 -4.18 0.45
CA LEU A 41 -7.19 -3.16 -0.55
C LEU A 41 -6.49 -3.83 -1.73
N ALA A 42 -7.10 -3.74 -2.90
CA ALA A 42 -6.59 -4.32 -4.14
C ALA A 42 -6.64 -3.31 -5.29
N GLY A 43 -5.97 -3.60 -6.38
CA GLY A 43 -6.16 -2.92 -7.66
C GLY A 43 -7.04 -3.73 -8.58
N ALA A 44 -7.94 -3.10 -9.31
CA ALA A 44 -8.69 -3.74 -10.36
C ALA A 44 -7.76 -4.19 -11.51
N GLY A 45 -8.04 -5.38 -12.06
CA GLY A 45 -7.19 -5.98 -13.09
C GLY A 45 -5.86 -6.50 -12.55
N ASP A 46 -4.79 -6.30 -13.34
CA ASP A 46 -3.49 -6.93 -13.09
C ASP A 46 -2.46 -5.98 -12.41
N ILE A 47 -2.88 -4.79 -11.99
CA ILE A 47 -2.01 -3.77 -11.40
C ILE A 47 -2.62 -3.28 -10.09
N PHE A 48 -1.83 -3.25 -9.03
CA PHE A 48 -2.28 -2.66 -7.76
C PHE A 48 -2.43 -1.15 -7.88
N ALA A 49 -1.32 -0.43 -8.04
CA ALA A 49 -1.28 1.00 -8.38
C ALA A 49 0.15 1.38 -8.79
N ALA A 50 0.29 2.13 -9.89
CA ALA A 50 1.60 2.54 -10.41
C ALA A 50 2.15 3.83 -9.79
N GLY A 51 1.49 4.37 -8.78
CA GLY A 51 1.91 5.58 -8.06
C GLY A 51 0.95 6.76 -8.21
N ALA A 52 1.37 7.92 -7.73
CA ALA A 52 0.61 9.17 -7.88
C ALA A 52 0.48 9.55 -9.35
N ASP A 53 -0.65 10.17 -9.70
CA ASP A 53 -0.88 10.64 -11.08
C ASP A 53 0.07 11.80 -11.42
N ALA A 54 0.98 11.55 -12.35
CA ALA A 54 1.91 12.57 -12.82
C ALA A 54 1.22 13.80 -13.45
N GLY A 55 -0.02 13.64 -13.92
CA GLY A 55 -0.84 14.75 -14.41
C GLY A 55 -1.21 15.79 -13.36
N GLU A 56 -1.09 15.44 -12.07
CA GLU A 56 -1.33 16.37 -10.96
C GLU A 56 -0.05 17.09 -10.49
N PHE A 57 1.12 16.72 -11.01
CA PHE A 57 2.38 17.33 -10.58
C PHE A 57 2.44 18.81 -11.01
N GLY A 58 2.81 19.67 -10.05
CA GLY A 58 2.85 21.13 -10.28
C GLY A 58 1.50 21.85 -10.17
N LEU A 59 0.40 21.11 -9.99
CA LEU A 59 -0.91 21.70 -9.69
C LEU A 59 -1.07 21.95 -8.18
N PRO A 60 -1.94 22.87 -7.76
CA PRO A 60 -2.29 23.02 -6.35
C PRO A 60 -2.82 21.72 -5.77
N MET A 61 -2.32 21.32 -4.63
CA MET A 61 -2.79 20.13 -3.92
C MET A 61 -4.26 20.28 -3.51
N VAL A 62 -5.08 19.31 -3.89
CA VAL A 62 -6.50 19.23 -3.50
C VAL A 62 -6.68 18.13 -2.47
N SER A 63 -7.36 18.47 -1.37
CA SER A 63 -7.65 17.49 -0.29
C SER A 63 -8.71 16.47 -0.72
N PRO A 64 -8.58 15.19 -0.30
CA PRO A 64 -7.48 14.68 0.51
C PRO A 64 -6.20 14.52 -0.31
N ASP A 65 -5.06 14.82 0.32
CA ASP A 65 -3.75 14.46 -0.22
C ASP A 65 -3.42 12.98 0.06
N LEU A 66 -2.38 12.45 -0.56
CA LEU A 66 -1.99 11.05 -0.38
C LEU A 66 -1.53 10.73 1.06
N PRO A 67 -0.77 11.61 1.76
CA PRO A 67 -0.49 11.42 3.18
C PRO A 67 -1.74 11.24 4.05
N ALA A 68 -2.81 12.00 3.80
CA ALA A 68 -4.08 11.85 4.53
C ALA A 68 -4.74 10.49 4.27
N VAL A 69 -4.71 9.99 3.03
CA VAL A 69 -5.22 8.65 2.70
C VAL A 69 -4.40 7.56 3.39
N VAL A 70 -3.07 7.67 3.37
CA VAL A 70 -2.15 6.74 4.06
C VAL A 70 -2.44 6.71 5.57
N ALA A 71 -2.64 7.88 6.19
CA ALA A 71 -3.02 7.97 7.60
C ALA A 71 -4.40 7.34 7.88
N ALA A 72 -5.38 7.56 6.99
CA ALA A 72 -6.71 6.97 7.13
C ALA A 72 -6.69 5.43 7.02
N LEU A 73 -5.88 4.87 6.12
CA LEU A 73 -5.68 3.41 6.01
C LEU A 73 -5.06 2.83 7.27
N GLU A 74 -4.02 3.49 7.80
CA GLU A 74 -3.30 3.00 8.98
C GLU A 74 -4.14 3.08 10.26
N SER A 75 -5.02 4.08 10.36
CA SER A 75 -5.94 4.30 11.49
C SER A 75 -7.31 3.66 11.31
N ALA A 76 -7.52 2.86 10.27
CA ALA A 76 -8.80 2.17 10.04
C ALA A 76 -9.20 1.34 11.27
N PRO A 77 -10.51 1.29 11.62
CA PRO A 77 -10.98 0.61 12.83
C PRO A 77 -10.77 -0.91 12.80
N VAL A 78 -10.56 -1.46 11.60
CA VAL A 78 -10.25 -2.87 11.39
C VAL A 78 -8.98 -2.99 10.53
N PRO A 79 -8.23 -4.12 10.64
CA PRO A 79 -7.01 -4.30 9.88
C PRO A 79 -7.23 -4.21 8.37
N VAL A 80 -6.36 -3.45 7.69
CA VAL A 80 -6.31 -3.39 6.23
C VAL A 80 -5.21 -4.32 5.71
N ILE A 81 -5.51 -5.11 4.70
CA ILE A 81 -4.59 -6.03 4.03
C ILE A 81 -4.39 -5.53 2.59
N ALA A 82 -3.16 -5.27 2.19
CA ALA A 82 -2.85 -4.99 0.80
C ALA A 82 -2.71 -6.30 0.02
N ALA A 83 -3.49 -6.43 -1.05
CA ALA A 83 -3.46 -7.57 -1.97
C ALA A 83 -2.97 -7.10 -3.35
N SER A 84 -1.66 -7.19 -3.59
CA SER A 84 -1.01 -6.58 -4.75
C SER A 84 -0.73 -7.55 -5.88
N ARG A 85 -1.00 -7.11 -7.12
CA ARG A 85 -0.62 -7.74 -8.38
C ARG A 85 0.15 -6.71 -9.22
N GLY A 86 1.00 -7.17 -10.14
CA GLY A 86 1.72 -6.29 -11.06
C GLY A 86 2.41 -5.11 -10.38
N ALA A 87 2.23 -3.90 -10.89
CA ALA A 87 2.87 -2.71 -10.32
C ALA A 87 2.24 -2.29 -8.98
N CYS A 88 3.08 -2.22 -7.96
CA CYS A 88 2.81 -1.63 -6.64
C CYS A 88 3.94 -0.64 -6.36
N LEU A 89 3.87 0.55 -6.98
CA LEU A 89 4.99 1.47 -7.09
C LEU A 89 4.67 2.84 -6.51
N GLY A 90 5.68 3.54 -6.02
CA GLY A 90 5.55 4.90 -5.49
C GLY A 90 4.42 5.03 -4.47
N GLY A 91 3.50 5.97 -4.67
CA GLY A 91 2.32 6.12 -3.85
C GLY A 91 1.49 4.85 -3.67
N GLY A 92 1.49 3.93 -4.65
CA GLY A 92 0.87 2.61 -4.52
C GLY A 92 1.54 1.76 -3.45
N LEU A 93 2.88 1.74 -3.42
CA LEU A 93 3.60 1.07 -2.34
C LEU A 93 3.41 1.80 -1.00
N GLU A 94 3.32 3.14 -0.99
CA GLU A 94 3.04 3.89 0.25
C GLU A 94 1.67 3.53 0.85
N LEU A 95 0.63 3.30 0.02
CA LEU A 95 -0.65 2.74 0.48
C LEU A 95 -0.49 1.34 1.07
N ALA A 96 0.25 0.46 0.39
CA ALA A 96 0.49 -0.90 0.88
C ALA A 96 1.29 -0.92 2.20
N LEU A 97 2.24 0.00 2.36
CA LEU A 97 3.02 0.17 3.60
C LEU A 97 2.18 0.63 4.80
N ALA A 98 1.05 1.30 4.56
CA ALA A 98 0.10 1.67 5.60
C ALA A 98 -0.81 0.51 6.04
N CYS A 99 -0.90 -0.54 5.23
CA CYS A 99 -1.70 -1.71 5.55
C CYS A 99 -1.04 -2.58 6.63
N ARG A 100 -1.87 -3.27 7.43
CA ARG A 100 -1.42 -4.14 8.52
C ARG A 100 -0.70 -5.39 8.00
N TRP A 101 -1.13 -5.90 6.85
CA TRP A 101 -0.61 -7.09 6.19
C TRP A 101 -0.47 -6.85 4.69
N ARG A 102 0.52 -7.45 4.06
CA ARG A 102 0.83 -7.28 2.62
C ARG A 102 1.01 -8.63 1.97
N ILE A 103 0.19 -8.91 0.96
CA ILE A 103 0.26 -10.11 0.13
C ILE A 103 0.52 -9.69 -1.30
N ALA A 104 1.42 -10.36 -1.98
CA ALA A 104 1.76 -10.03 -3.36
C ALA A 104 1.73 -11.27 -4.26
N ALA A 105 1.20 -11.10 -5.48
CA ALA A 105 1.30 -12.11 -6.52
C ALA A 105 2.77 -12.29 -6.96
N PRO A 106 3.16 -13.48 -7.46
CA PRO A 106 4.52 -13.74 -7.92
C PRO A 106 5.02 -12.75 -8.98
N THR A 107 4.08 -12.21 -9.76
CA THR A 107 4.36 -11.23 -10.82
C THR A 107 4.50 -9.80 -10.33
N ALA A 108 4.21 -9.53 -9.05
CA ALA A 108 4.22 -8.18 -8.52
C ALA A 108 5.64 -7.55 -8.55
N GLN A 109 5.64 -6.23 -8.69
CA GLN A 109 6.82 -5.39 -8.69
C GLN A 109 6.59 -4.27 -7.68
N LEU A 110 7.43 -4.21 -6.65
CA LEU A 110 7.29 -3.29 -5.54
C LEU A 110 8.49 -2.33 -5.48
N GLY A 111 8.25 -1.04 -5.27
CA GLY A 111 9.35 -0.07 -5.20
C GLY A 111 8.88 1.35 -4.99
N LEU A 112 9.84 2.22 -4.68
CA LEU A 112 9.65 3.67 -4.52
C LEU A 112 10.53 4.39 -5.55
N PRO A 113 10.09 4.50 -6.83
CA PRO A 113 10.91 5.01 -7.92
C PRO A 113 10.90 6.55 -8.04
N GLU A 114 10.40 7.28 -7.05
CA GLU A 114 10.19 8.72 -7.09
C GLU A 114 11.45 9.50 -7.44
N VAL A 115 12.63 9.04 -7.00
CA VAL A 115 13.91 9.70 -7.29
C VAL A 115 14.25 9.72 -8.78
N ILE A 116 13.73 8.77 -9.57
CA ILE A 116 13.88 8.76 -11.03
C ILE A 116 13.16 9.96 -11.66
N LEU A 117 12.12 10.47 -10.99
CA LEU A 117 11.35 11.65 -11.38
C LEU A 117 11.88 12.94 -10.72
N GLY A 118 12.98 12.86 -9.98
CA GLY A 118 13.58 14.02 -9.28
C GLY A 118 12.85 14.44 -8.00
N VAL A 119 12.01 13.58 -7.46
CA VAL A 119 11.29 13.81 -6.20
C VAL A 119 11.59 12.69 -5.19
N VAL A 120 11.10 12.80 -3.96
CA VAL A 120 11.24 11.76 -2.93
C VAL A 120 9.87 11.20 -2.58
N PRO A 121 9.78 9.96 -2.05
CA PRO A 121 8.52 9.42 -1.55
C PRO A 121 7.92 10.34 -0.48
N GLY A 122 6.72 10.87 -0.76
CA GLY A 122 6.13 11.99 0.01
C GLY A 122 5.06 11.58 1.02
N SER A 123 4.59 10.33 0.98
CA SER A 123 3.45 9.89 1.80
C SER A 123 3.86 8.89 2.90
N GLY A 124 5.10 8.96 3.32
CA GLY A 124 5.64 8.19 4.45
C GLY A 124 6.42 6.95 4.05
N GLY A 125 6.69 6.71 2.76
CA GLY A 125 7.52 5.61 2.28
C GLY A 125 8.92 5.64 2.89
N THR A 126 9.54 6.83 3.00
CA THR A 126 10.85 7.03 3.63
C THR A 126 10.87 6.70 5.13
N GLN A 127 9.71 6.65 5.78
CA GLN A 127 9.57 6.33 7.19
C GLN A 127 9.16 4.88 7.44
N ARG A 128 8.21 4.37 6.65
CA ARG A 128 7.66 3.02 6.81
C ARG A 128 8.57 1.93 6.25
N LEU A 129 9.13 2.14 5.05
CA LEU A 129 9.98 1.13 4.43
C LEU A 129 11.16 0.71 5.32
N PRO A 130 12.00 1.63 5.85
CA PRO A 130 13.12 1.22 6.69
C PRO A 130 12.71 0.54 8.01
N ARG A 131 11.52 0.83 8.54
CA ARG A 131 10.99 0.14 9.72
C ARG A 131 10.63 -1.32 9.45
N LEU A 132 10.23 -1.63 8.22
CA LEU A 132 9.92 -3.02 7.83
C LEU A 132 11.15 -3.80 7.41
N VAL A 133 11.98 -3.23 6.53
CA VAL A 133 13.06 -3.97 5.85
C VAL A 133 14.46 -3.68 6.42
N GLY A 134 14.55 -2.77 7.37
CA GLY A 134 15.81 -2.28 7.91
C GLY A 134 16.50 -1.25 7.01
N MET A 135 17.45 -0.50 7.61
CA MET A 135 18.12 0.62 6.93
C MET A 135 18.90 0.18 5.69
N LYS A 136 19.58 -0.98 5.76
CA LYS A 136 20.40 -1.47 4.64
C LYS A 136 19.57 -1.68 3.36
N ALA A 137 18.44 -2.36 3.45
CA ALA A 137 17.56 -2.60 2.30
C ALA A 137 16.88 -1.31 1.84
N ALA A 138 16.44 -0.46 2.77
CA ALA A 138 15.80 0.81 2.43
C ALA A 138 16.75 1.75 1.67
N LEU A 139 18.03 1.84 2.07
CA LEU A 139 19.06 2.63 1.38
C LEU A 139 19.41 2.09 -0.01
N SER A 140 19.16 0.82 -0.28
CA SER A 140 19.30 0.21 -1.61
C SER A 140 18.08 0.45 -2.49
N LEU A 141 16.89 0.66 -1.91
CA LEU A 141 15.64 0.78 -2.68
C LEU A 141 15.29 2.25 -2.97
N ILE A 142 15.30 3.11 -1.93
CA ILE A 142 14.80 4.49 -2.07
C ILE A 142 15.74 5.37 -2.91
N PRO A 143 17.05 5.51 -2.59
CA PRO A 143 17.93 6.40 -3.34
C PRO A 143 18.21 5.96 -4.77
N GLU A 144 18.10 4.66 -5.04
CA GLU A 144 18.28 4.10 -6.39
C GLU A 144 16.98 4.11 -7.20
N GLY A 145 15.82 4.33 -6.56
CA GLY A 145 14.51 4.21 -7.21
C GLY A 145 14.25 2.80 -7.73
N ARG A 146 14.90 1.80 -7.13
CA ARG A 146 14.84 0.41 -7.56
C ARG A 146 13.53 -0.23 -7.15
N SER A 147 12.96 -1.02 -8.04
CA SER A 147 11.86 -1.92 -7.74
C SER A 147 12.34 -3.37 -7.64
N ILE A 148 11.68 -4.18 -6.84
CA ILE A 148 12.00 -5.57 -6.58
C ILE A 148 10.82 -6.48 -6.87
N ARG A 149 11.12 -7.75 -7.14
CA ARG A 149 10.12 -8.78 -7.33
C ARG A 149 9.65 -9.35 -5.99
N THR A 150 8.51 -9.99 -6.02
CA THR A 150 7.83 -10.58 -4.85
C THR A 150 8.75 -11.48 -4.01
N ALA A 151 9.57 -12.32 -4.65
CA ALA A 151 10.48 -13.21 -3.91
C ALA A 151 11.51 -12.44 -3.07
N GLU A 152 12.12 -11.38 -3.62
CA GLU A 152 13.02 -10.50 -2.87
C GLU A 152 12.26 -9.71 -1.80
N ALA A 153 11.06 -9.21 -2.12
CA ALA A 153 10.22 -8.49 -1.17
C ALA A 153 9.85 -9.35 0.05
N LEU A 154 9.54 -10.62 -0.16
CA LEU A 154 9.28 -11.57 0.92
C LEU A 154 10.54 -11.82 1.76
N GLN A 155 11.68 -12.02 1.10
CA GLN A 155 12.95 -12.30 1.78
C GLN A 155 13.39 -11.15 2.71
N ILE A 156 13.15 -9.90 2.32
CA ILE A 156 13.52 -8.73 3.13
C ILE A 156 12.42 -8.28 4.11
N GLY A 157 11.26 -8.93 4.13
CA GLY A 157 10.15 -8.60 5.01
C GLY A 157 9.30 -7.40 4.55
N LEU A 158 9.40 -6.99 3.28
CA LEU A 158 8.54 -5.95 2.71
C LEU A 158 7.10 -6.42 2.58
N ILE A 159 6.91 -7.69 2.25
CA ILE A 159 5.61 -8.37 2.24
C ILE A 159 5.60 -9.54 3.23
N ASP A 160 4.40 -9.95 3.63
CA ASP A 160 4.19 -10.99 4.63
C ASP A 160 3.93 -12.36 3.99
N GLN A 161 3.39 -12.36 2.75
CA GLN A 161 3.02 -13.58 2.03
C GLN A 161 3.09 -13.37 0.51
N GLN A 162 3.44 -14.43 -0.21
CA GLN A 162 3.29 -14.54 -1.65
C GLN A 162 2.16 -15.52 -1.96
N ASP A 163 1.26 -15.15 -2.88
CA ASP A 163 0.16 -16.02 -3.31
C ASP A 163 -0.25 -15.68 -4.74
N ASP A 164 -0.67 -16.67 -5.52
CA ASP A 164 -1.18 -16.45 -6.89
C ASP A 164 -2.50 -15.66 -6.89
N ASP A 165 -3.29 -15.80 -5.83
CA ASP A 165 -4.49 -15.01 -5.59
C ASP A 165 -4.40 -14.25 -4.26
N PRO A 166 -3.79 -13.04 -4.26
CA PRO A 166 -3.60 -12.25 -3.05
C PRO A 166 -4.91 -11.87 -2.35
N VAL A 167 -6.01 -11.71 -3.09
CA VAL A 167 -7.33 -11.38 -2.51
C VAL A 167 -7.90 -12.59 -1.77
N ALA A 168 -7.88 -13.77 -2.38
CA ALA A 168 -8.31 -14.99 -1.72
C ALA A 168 -7.43 -15.31 -0.49
N ALA A 169 -6.11 -15.14 -0.62
CA ALA A 169 -5.19 -15.30 0.50
C ALA A 169 -5.47 -14.31 1.64
N ALA A 170 -5.81 -13.05 1.34
CA ALA A 170 -6.17 -12.05 2.34
C ALA A 170 -7.43 -12.43 3.15
N LEU A 171 -8.39 -13.10 2.52
CA LEU A 171 -9.56 -13.62 3.23
C LEU A 171 -9.18 -14.72 4.24
N ALA A 172 -8.14 -15.49 3.94
CA ALA A 172 -7.69 -16.63 4.73
C ALA A 172 -6.72 -16.25 5.88
N VAL A 173 -6.20 -15.03 5.94
CA VAL A 173 -5.29 -14.61 7.03
C VAL A 173 -6.03 -14.71 8.37
N PRO A 174 -5.49 -15.44 9.38
CA PRO A 174 -6.12 -15.52 10.67
C PRO A 174 -6.26 -14.15 11.34
N ARG A 175 -7.40 -13.89 11.96
CA ARG A 175 -7.65 -12.62 12.65
C ARG A 175 -6.60 -12.35 13.74
N ALA A 176 -6.21 -13.38 14.48
CA ALA A 176 -5.19 -13.28 15.52
C ALA A 176 -3.84 -12.78 14.98
N ASP A 177 -3.45 -13.18 13.77
CA ASP A 177 -2.22 -12.73 13.15
C ASP A 177 -2.28 -11.26 12.76
N LEU A 178 -3.44 -10.78 12.31
CA LEU A 178 -3.68 -9.37 12.00
C LEU A 178 -3.64 -8.50 13.27
N ASP A 179 -4.26 -8.98 14.35
CA ASP A 179 -4.34 -8.26 15.63
C ASP A 179 -2.98 -8.22 16.35
N ALA A 180 -2.13 -9.23 16.13
CA ALA A 180 -0.77 -9.28 16.67
C ALA A 180 0.19 -8.28 16.01
N ARG A 181 -0.17 -7.72 14.84
CA ARG A 181 0.68 -6.76 14.10
C ARG A 181 0.41 -5.33 14.53
N GLN A 182 1.46 -4.57 14.78
CA GLN A 182 1.38 -3.13 14.98
C GLN A 182 1.34 -2.39 13.63
N PRO A 183 0.77 -1.17 13.58
CA PRO A 183 0.97 -0.26 12.44
C PRO A 183 2.47 -0.08 12.15
N VAL A 184 2.81 0.00 10.86
CA VAL A 184 4.24 0.12 10.47
C VAL A 184 4.87 1.40 11.01
N SER A 185 4.10 2.49 11.12
CA SER A 185 4.58 3.75 11.69
C SER A 185 4.97 3.66 13.17
N GLU A 186 4.42 2.70 13.90
CA GLU A 186 4.68 2.45 15.33
C GLU A 186 5.85 1.50 15.57
N LEU A 187 6.35 0.83 14.54
CA LEU A 187 7.53 -0.01 14.66
C LEU A 187 8.75 0.83 15.03
N PRO A 188 9.71 0.29 15.79
CA PRO A 188 10.94 1.00 16.12
C PRO A 188 11.65 1.54 14.87
N ALA A 189 12.25 2.71 14.99
CA ALA A 189 13.16 3.20 13.97
C ALA A 189 14.39 2.28 13.91
N PRO A 190 14.87 1.91 12.69
CA PRO A 190 16.02 1.05 12.49
C PRO A 190 17.34 1.74 12.87
#